data_0d9d7d2845260eb9fba5fa30607ce359
#
_entry.id   0d9d7d2845260eb9fba5fa30607ce359
#
_cell.length_a   1.000
_cell.length_b   1.000
_cell.length_c   1.000
_cell.angle_alpha   90.00
_cell.angle_beta   90.00
_cell.angle_gamma   90.00
#
_symmetry.space_group_name_H-M   'P 1'
#
loop_
_entity.id
_entity.type
_entity.pdbx_description
1 polymer ?
#
loop_
_entity_poly.entity_id
_entity_poly.type
_entity_poly.pdbx_seq_one_letter_code
_entity_poly.pdbx_strand_id
1 'polypeptide(L)'
;MTSTPTVAVIGAGISGLTTLKMLEDYGIEAVCFEASDRIGGNWAFDNPNGSSSAYRSLHIDTSKHQLSFRDFPMPEEFPDFPHHTQIKQYLDDYAEAFDLLRSIEFETRVQHAERLPEGGWELTLDRTGAAAGDGAADGTAETRRFDLLVVGNGHHWDPRFADFPGEFTGEMIHSHAYIDPWDPLHLMDKKILVVGIGNSAADIAVELSSKVMRNEVVISTRSGAWIAPKYIAGKPADKYFATLPYVPYSWQRKAIQLMQPVSAGRPESYGLPTPNHKFFEAHPTQSVELPLRLGSGDVVAKGDIARLDGETVHFADGTSDQFDVMIQATGYNTTFPFFDTDFLSADANNHIPLYKRMFSPGIGDLVFVGFAQATPTLFPFVEAQARLVAAWAAGLYATPEEEEMHRVIVEDERKYIGHMLDTPRHQQQVDYFLYEHDLRTAEIPQGLERARRRNTGRNSVGNVVGDEGNNGVAAAQVTA
;
A
#
# COMPACT_ATOMS: atom_id res chain seq x y z
N MET A 1 -17.95 33.67 -8.13
CA MET A 1 -16.86 32.75 -8.40
C MET A 1 -16.63 32.02 -7.07
N THR A 2 -16.92 30.74 -7.00
CA THR A 2 -16.48 29.92 -5.86
C THR A 2 -14.96 29.88 -5.94
N SER A 3 -14.27 30.26 -4.88
CA SER A 3 -12.81 30.15 -4.79
C SER A 3 -12.39 28.69 -5.05
N THR A 4 -11.26 28.50 -5.71
CA THR A 4 -10.64 27.17 -5.83
C THR A 4 -10.40 26.64 -4.41
N PRO A 5 -10.73 25.37 -4.09
CA PRO A 5 -10.53 24.82 -2.75
C PRO A 5 -9.04 24.75 -2.41
N THR A 6 -8.71 24.98 -1.16
CA THR A 6 -7.39 24.70 -0.59
C THR A 6 -7.32 23.24 -0.18
N VAL A 7 -6.25 22.53 -0.56
CA VAL A 7 -6.10 21.09 -0.32
C VAL A 7 -4.88 20.80 0.54
N ALA A 8 -5.08 20.06 1.63
CA ALA A 8 -3.98 19.45 2.39
C ALA A 8 -3.80 17.99 1.96
N VAL A 9 -2.54 17.57 1.80
CA VAL A 9 -2.16 16.18 1.54
C VAL A 9 -1.25 15.70 2.67
N ILE A 10 -1.54 14.55 3.27
CA ILE A 10 -0.70 13.96 4.32
C ILE A 10 0.17 12.86 3.74
N GLY A 11 1.50 13.06 3.77
CA GLY A 11 2.52 12.12 3.33
C GLY A 11 2.98 12.29 1.89
N ALA A 12 4.30 12.41 1.67
CA ALA A 12 4.96 12.56 0.37
C ALA A 12 5.53 11.22 -0.17
N GLY A 13 4.84 10.12 0.08
CA GLY A 13 5.04 8.84 -0.60
C GLY A 13 4.42 8.87 -2.01
N ILE A 14 4.33 7.69 -2.66
CA ILE A 14 3.73 7.57 -4.01
C ILE A 14 2.33 8.19 -4.10
N SER A 15 1.52 8.03 -3.05
CA SER A 15 0.14 8.55 -2.99
C SER A 15 0.13 10.08 -3.00
N GLY A 16 0.95 10.71 -2.16
CA GLY A 16 1.01 12.17 -2.08
C GLY A 16 1.60 12.80 -3.33
N LEU A 17 2.72 12.27 -3.83
CA LEU A 17 3.37 12.77 -5.05
C LEU A 17 2.42 12.72 -6.25
N THR A 18 1.76 11.58 -6.46
CA THR A 18 0.81 11.42 -7.57
C THR A 18 -0.41 12.33 -7.40
N THR A 19 -0.88 12.51 -6.16
CA THR A 19 -1.99 13.42 -5.86
C THR A 19 -1.63 14.87 -6.14
N LEU A 20 -0.44 15.33 -5.70
CA LEU A 20 0.04 16.69 -5.98
C LEU A 20 0.08 16.95 -7.49
N LYS A 21 0.71 16.04 -8.25
CA LYS A 21 0.80 16.16 -9.71
C LYS A 21 -0.58 16.25 -10.35
N MET A 22 -1.52 15.39 -9.96
CA MET A 22 -2.86 15.41 -10.55
C MET A 22 -3.66 16.65 -10.15
N LEU A 23 -3.53 17.15 -8.91
CA LEU A 23 -4.16 18.40 -8.48
C LEU A 23 -3.62 19.58 -9.31
N GLU A 24 -2.31 19.64 -9.54
CA GLU A 24 -1.69 20.67 -10.36
C GLU A 24 -2.18 20.64 -11.82
N ASP A 25 -2.33 19.46 -12.42
CA ASP A 25 -2.88 19.30 -13.77
C ASP A 25 -4.30 19.88 -13.89
N TYR A 26 -5.04 19.96 -12.78
CA TYR A 26 -6.37 20.56 -12.69
C TYR A 26 -6.36 22.00 -12.19
N GLY A 27 -5.18 22.61 -11.99
CA GLY A 27 -5.02 23.97 -11.52
C GLY A 27 -5.45 24.19 -10.08
N ILE A 28 -5.32 23.17 -9.22
CA ILE A 28 -5.69 23.20 -7.81
C ILE A 28 -4.41 23.31 -6.97
N GLU A 29 -4.33 24.32 -6.14
CA GLU A 29 -3.25 24.50 -5.18
C GLU A 29 -3.40 23.52 -4.01
N ALA A 30 -2.30 22.79 -3.71
CA ALA A 30 -2.24 21.86 -2.59
C ALA A 30 -0.92 22.01 -1.84
N VAL A 31 -0.97 21.73 -0.54
CA VAL A 31 0.22 21.61 0.32
C VAL A 31 0.29 20.19 0.85
N CYS A 32 1.45 19.55 0.68
CA CYS A 32 1.72 18.24 1.22
C CYS A 32 2.59 18.35 2.47
N PHE A 33 2.18 17.73 3.56
CA PHE A 33 2.94 17.66 4.80
C PHE A 33 3.64 16.30 4.89
N GLU A 34 4.97 16.33 4.94
CA GLU A 34 5.81 15.15 5.06
C GLU A 34 6.59 15.19 6.38
N ALA A 35 6.42 14.14 7.19
CA ALA A 35 7.07 14.04 8.49
C ALA A 35 8.59 13.82 8.41
N SER A 36 9.10 13.40 7.25
CA SER A 36 10.52 13.15 6.99
C SER A 36 11.17 14.34 6.29
N ASP A 37 12.48 14.27 6.17
CA ASP A 37 13.30 15.23 5.42
C ASP A 37 13.34 14.94 3.90
N ARG A 38 12.62 13.90 3.44
CA ARG A 38 12.67 13.40 2.07
C ARG A 38 11.37 12.78 1.60
N ILE A 39 11.16 12.76 0.29
CA ILE A 39 10.03 12.08 -0.35
C ILE A 39 10.27 10.56 -0.45
N GLY A 40 9.22 9.82 -0.83
CA GLY A 40 9.30 8.41 -1.22
C GLY A 40 8.59 7.46 -0.25
N GLY A 41 8.23 7.90 0.96
CA GLY A 41 7.51 7.10 1.94
C GLY A 41 8.23 5.78 2.23
N ASN A 42 7.58 4.64 1.99
CA ASN A 42 8.17 3.31 2.22
C ASN A 42 9.44 3.04 1.38
N TRP A 43 9.63 3.71 0.25
CA TRP A 43 10.82 3.56 -0.60
C TRP A 43 12.01 4.43 -0.17
N ALA A 44 11.81 5.32 0.78
CA ALA A 44 12.88 6.08 1.42
C ALA A 44 13.59 5.18 2.46
N PHE A 45 14.51 4.34 1.96
CA PHE A 45 15.30 3.43 2.80
C PHE A 45 16.01 4.19 3.92
N ASP A 46 16.09 3.58 5.11
CA ASP A 46 16.74 4.16 6.29
C ASP A 46 16.21 5.57 6.62
N ASN A 47 14.88 5.73 6.55
CA ASN A 47 14.22 6.99 6.84
C ASN A 47 14.21 7.27 8.34
N PRO A 48 14.77 8.41 8.81
CA PRO A 48 14.85 8.72 10.23
C PRO A 48 13.51 8.79 10.97
N ASN A 49 12.41 9.00 10.24
CA ASN A 49 11.08 9.01 10.84
C ASN A 49 10.54 7.59 11.19
N GLY A 50 11.28 6.54 10.83
CA GLY A 50 10.94 5.15 11.13
C GLY A 50 9.75 4.58 10.34
N SER A 51 9.26 5.26 9.30
CA SER A 51 8.08 4.81 8.56
C SER A 51 8.39 3.90 7.37
N SER A 52 9.66 3.76 6.97
CA SER A 52 10.07 2.86 5.90
C SER A 52 10.26 1.44 6.42
N SER A 53 9.69 0.46 5.72
CA SER A 53 9.92 -0.97 5.96
C SER A 53 10.86 -1.59 4.92
N ALA A 54 11.55 -0.77 4.13
CA ALA A 54 12.52 -1.24 3.16
C ALA A 54 13.77 -1.78 3.87
N TYR A 55 14.29 -2.90 3.38
CA TYR A 55 15.57 -3.48 3.79
C TYR A 55 16.58 -3.39 2.65
N ARG A 56 17.87 -3.49 2.99
CA ARG A 56 18.98 -3.19 2.07
C ARG A 56 18.95 -4.02 0.77
N SER A 57 18.51 -5.26 0.83
CA SER A 57 18.44 -6.17 -0.33
C SER A 57 17.10 -6.14 -1.06
N LEU A 58 16.16 -5.26 -0.68
CA LEU A 58 14.82 -5.24 -1.23
C LEU A 58 14.79 -4.93 -2.72
N HIS A 59 14.19 -5.84 -3.49
CA HIS A 59 13.76 -5.64 -4.86
C HIS A 59 12.24 -5.69 -4.95
N ILE A 60 11.66 -4.84 -5.79
CA ILE A 60 10.22 -4.86 -5.99
C ILE A 60 9.75 -6.21 -6.57
N ASP A 61 8.56 -6.65 -6.20
CA ASP A 61 7.97 -7.90 -6.67
C ASP A 61 7.17 -7.75 -7.99
N THR A 62 6.80 -6.52 -8.34
CA THR A 62 6.12 -6.20 -9.59
C THR A 62 7.15 -5.77 -10.63
N SER A 63 7.00 -6.23 -11.87
CA SER A 63 7.94 -5.81 -12.93
C SER A 63 7.80 -4.33 -13.26
N LYS A 64 8.90 -3.68 -13.68
CA LYS A 64 8.90 -2.27 -14.10
C LYS A 64 7.84 -1.97 -15.15
N HIS A 65 7.48 -2.95 -15.98
CA HIS A 65 6.48 -2.80 -17.04
C HIS A 65 5.05 -2.65 -16.52
N GLN A 66 4.77 -3.17 -15.33
CA GLN A 66 3.48 -3.02 -14.68
C GLN A 66 3.48 -1.93 -13.61
N LEU A 67 4.68 -1.60 -13.10
CA LEU A 67 4.81 -0.65 -11.99
C LEU A 67 4.88 0.82 -12.45
N SER A 68 5.34 1.10 -13.67
CA SER A 68 5.49 2.47 -14.17
C SER A 68 4.20 3.28 -14.11
N PHE A 69 4.30 4.56 -13.78
CA PHE A 69 3.23 5.52 -14.08
C PHE A 69 2.98 5.60 -15.57
N ARG A 70 1.76 5.90 -15.99
CA ARG A 70 1.39 5.92 -17.42
C ARG A 70 2.06 7.06 -18.18
N ASP A 71 2.16 8.21 -17.55
CA ASP A 71 2.75 9.43 -18.12
C ASP A 71 4.24 9.61 -17.82
N PHE A 72 4.80 8.71 -16.99
CA PHE A 72 6.22 8.72 -16.62
C PHE A 72 6.77 7.28 -16.57
N PRO A 73 7.16 6.69 -17.71
CA PRO A 73 7.65 5.32 -17.74
C PRO A 73 9.01 5.19 -17.05
N MET A 74 9.25 4.04 -16.39
CA MET A 74 10.56 3.73 -15.83
C MET A 74 11.64 3.64 -16.91
N PRO A 75 12.89 4.03 -16.62
CA PRO A 75 14.01 3.93 -17.54
C PRO A 75 14.19 2.52 -18.14
N GLU A 76 14.56 2.45 -19.42
CA GLU A 76 14.74 1.15 -20.10
C GLU A 76 15.89 0.33 -19.50
N GLU A 77 16.92 1.00 -18.99
CA GLU A 77 18.08 0.42 -18.34
C GLU A 77 17.80 -0.22 -16.97
N PHE A 78 16.65 0.08 -16.34
CA PHE A 78 16.29 -0.57 -15.10
C PHE A 78 16.04 -2.07 -15.34
N PRO A 79 16.41 -2.95 -14.38
CA PRO A 79 16.09 -4.37 -14.47
C PRO A 79 14.57 -4.61 -14.45
N ASP A 80 14.13 -5.81 -14.81
CA ASP A 80 12.70 -6.17 -14.75
C ASP A 80 12.10 -5.95 -13.35
N PHE A 81 12.86 -6.23 -12.30
CA PHE A 81 12.49 -6.03 -10.88
C PHE A 81 13.49 -5.08 -10.23
N PRO A 82 13.26 -3.76 -10.29
CA PRO A 82 14.20 -2.77 -9.75
C PRO A 82 14.45 -2.92 -8.25
N HIS A 83 15.67 -2.59 -7.84
CA HIS A 83 16.05 -2.45 -6.45
C HIS A 83 15.37 -1.24 -5.81
N HIS A 84 15.15 -1.22 -4.49
CA HIS A 84 14.49 -0.11 -3.80
C HIS A 84 15.14 1.25 -4.07
N THR A 85 16.46 1.31 -4.25
CA THR A 85 17.16 2.56 -4.59
C THR A 85 16.79 3.09 -5.97
N GLN A 86 16.54 2.19 -6.93
CA GLN A 86 16.07 2.57 -8.27
C GLN A 86 14.61 3.04 -8.23
N ILE A 87 13.78 2.44 -7.39
CA ILE A 87 12.40 2.93 -7.16
C ILE A 87 12.44 4.32 -6.52
N LYS A 88 13.31 4.53 -5.51
CA LYS A 88 13.49 5.86 -4.89
C LYS A 88 13.95 6.88 -5.93
N GLN A 89 14.96 6.55 -6.74
CA GLN A 89 15.43 7.42 -7.82
C GLN A 89 14.31 7.77 -8.79
N TYR A 90 13.51 6.79 -9.20
CA TYR A 90 12.37 7.01 -10.08
C TYR A 90 11.33 7.97 -9.49
N LEU A 91 11.08 7.91 -8.17
CA LEU A 91 10.20 8.85 -7.49
C LEU A 91 10.82 10.25 -7.37
N ASP A 92 12.15 10.34 -7.18
CA ASP A 92 12.86 11.62 -7.19
C ASP A 92 12.79 12.28 -8.57
N ASP A 93 13.07 11.51 -9.63
CA ASP A 93 12.98 11.97 -11.02
C ASP A 93 11.55 12.42 -11.38
N TYR A 94 10.54 11.69 -10.87
CA TYR A 94 9.12 12.07 -11.04
C TYR A 94 8.82 13.40 -10.34
N ALA A 95 9.25 13.56 -9.09
CA ALA A 95 9.02 14.78 -8.34
C ALA A 95 9.73 16.00 -8.95
N GLU A 96 10.93 15.80 -9.49
CA GLU A 96 11.70 16.85 -10.20
C GLU A 96 11.04 17.20 -11.54
N ALA A 97 10.67 16.18 -12.36
CA ALA A 97 10.08 16.39 -13.68
C ALA A 97 8.79 17.21 -13.63
N PHE A 98 8.02 17.07 -12.57
CA PHE A 98 6.76 17.79 -12.35
C PHE A 98 6.85 18.92 -11.30
N ASP A 99 8.06 19.32 -10.88
CA ASP A 99 8.32 20.41 -9.91
C ASP A 99 7.48 20.30 -8.61
N LEU A 100 7.27 19.06 -8.11
CA LEU A 100 6.39 18.82 -6.98
C LEU A 100 6.94 19.24 -5.62
N LEU A 101 8.28 19.31 -5.52
CA LEU A 101 8.95 19.60 -4.23
C LEU A 101 8.56 20.95 -3.64
N ARG A 102 8.20 21.94 -4.48
CA ARG A 102 7.74 23.27 -4.05
C ARG A 102 6.44 23.24 -3.24
N SER A 103 5.64 22.17 -3.40
CA SER A 103 4.36 21.99 -2.72
C SER A 103 4.45 21.08 -1.49
N ILE A 104 5.68 20.70 -1.07
CA ILE A 104 5.91 19.79 0.05
C ILE A 104 6.59 20.53 1.19
N GLU A 105 5.98 20.50 2.36
CA GLU A 105 6.58 20.94 3.62
C GLU A 105 7.16 19.72 4.33
N PHE A 106 8.50 19.60 4.30
CA PHE A 106 9.26 18.53 4.95
C PHE A 106 9.37 18.75 6.45
N GLU A 107 9.77 17.71 7.18
CA GLU A 107 9.94 17.71 8.64
C GLU A 107 8.72 18.32 9.36
N THR A 108 7.54 18.11 8.76
CA THR A 108 6.28 18.67 9.23
C THR A 108 5.27 17.52 9.39
N ARG A 109 5.07 17.11 10.62
CA ARG A 109 4.12 16.05 10.98
C ARG A 109 2.75 16.63 11.27
N VAL A 110 1.71 16.10 10.65
CA VAL A 110 0.33 16.35 11.07
C VAL A 110 0.09 15.55 12.35
N GLN A 111 -0.05 16.24 13.48
CA GLN A 111 -0.33 15.61 14.78
C GLN A 111 -1.82 15.36 14.98
N HIS A 112 -2.65 16.32 14.55
CA HIS A 112 -4.10 16.21 14.67
C HIS A 112 -4.78 16.82 13.46
N ALA A 113 -5.87 16.22 13.03
CA ALA A 113 -6.73 16.70 11.96
C ALA A 113 -8.16 16.68 12.44
N GLU A 114 -8.72 17.86 12.67
CA GLU A 114 -10.08 18.06 13.15
C GLU A 114 -10.97 18.57 12.03
N ARG A 115 -12.12 17.91 11.83
CA ARG A 115 -13.13 18.39 10.89
C ARG A 115 -13.95 19.51 11.50
N LEU A 116 -14.03 20.65 10.82
CA LEU A 116 -14.78 21.81 11.29
C LEU A 116 -16.29 21.62 11.12
N PRO A 117 -17.12 22.16 12.04
CA PRO A 117 -18.58 22.05 11.95
C PRO A 117 -19.16 22.62 10.66
N GLU A 118 -18.56 23.67 10.11
CA GLU A 118 -18.93 24.33 8.85
C GLU A 118 -18.41 23.59 7.60
N GLY A 119 -17.65 22.54 7.76
CA GLY A 119 -16.89 21.84 6.73
C GLY A 119 -15.44 22.31 6.63
N GLY A 120 -14.61 21.52 5.99
CA GLY A 120 -13.16 21.73 5.96
C GLY A 120 -12.46 21.23 7.22
N TRP A 121 -11.16 21.45 7.28
CA TRP A 121 -10.24 20.80 8.22
C TRP A 121 -9.35 21.81 8.90
N GLU A 122 -9.11 21.64 10.20
CA GLU A 122 -8.06 22.31 10.94
C GLU A 122 -6.97 21.27 11.28
N LEU A 123 -5.74 21.52 10.79
CA LEU A 123 -4.59 20.65 11.02
C LEU A 123 -3.67 21.25 12.05
N THR A 124 -3.32 20.48 13.07
CA THR A 124 -2.26 20.80 14.03
C THR A 124 -0.96 20.19 13.53
N LEU A 125 0.03 21.04 13.30
CA LEU A 125 1.31 20.69 12.71
C LEU A 125 2.41 20.72 13.77
N ASP A 126 3.26 19.70 13.76
CA ASP A 126 4.50 19.64 14.53
C ASP A 126 5.69 19.69 13.57
N ARG A 127 6.53 20.72 13.75
CA ARG A 127 7.73 20.91 12.93
C ARG A 127 8.94 20.37 13.67
N THR A 128 9.70 19.52 12.99
CA THR A 128 10.91 18.88 13.52
C THR A 128 12.14 19.32 12.73
N GLY A 129 13.33 19.05 13.24
CA GLY A 129 14.60 19.28 12.54
C GLY A 129 14.82 20.75 12.12
N ALA A 130 15.26 20.94 10.89
CA ALA A 130 15.55 22.28 10.33
C ALA A 130 14.29 23.14 10.15
N ALA A 131 13.13 22.52 10.03
CA ALA A 131 11.85 23.24 9.90
C ALA A 131 11.39 23.92 11.20
N ALA A 132 11.95 23.52 12.35
CA ALA A 132 11.60 24.08 13.66
C ALA A 132 12.04 25.54 13.88
N GLY A 133 13.00 26.05 13.10
CA GLY A 133 13.53 27.41 13.21
C GLY A 133 14.18 27.74 14.57
N ASP A 134 15.00 28.78 14.63
CA ASP A 134 15.73 29.19 15.85
C ASP A 134 14.86 29.73 17.01
N GLY A 135 13.52 29.74 16.86
CA GLY A 135 12.55 30.26 17.85
C GLY A 135 11.58 29.26 18.42
N ALA A 136 11.60 28.00 17.98
CA ALA A 136 10.60 26.98 18.35
C ALA A 136 10.87 26.24 19.67
N ALA A 137 11.58 26.87 20.61
CA ALA A 137 11.79 26.31 21.96
C ALA A 137 10.54 26.39 22.85
N ASP A 138 9.44 26.95 22.37
CA ASP A 138 8.20 27.09 23.12
C ASP A 138 7.04 26.51 22.27
N GLY A 139 6.78 25.22 22.43
CA GLY A 139 5.87 24.33 21.74
C GLY A 139 4.48 24.86 21.35
N THR A 140 4.41 25.95 20.61
CA THR A 140 3.16 26.40 19.98
C THR A 140 2.96 25.60 18.69
N ALA A 141 2.11 24.59 18.77
CA ALA A 141 1.66 23.86 17.60
C ALA A 141 1.07 24.86 16.58
N GLU A 142 1.57 24.86 15.35
CA GLU A 142 1.00 25.62 14.25
C GLU A 142 -0.32 25.00 13.82
N THR A 143 -1.38 25.78 13.68
CA THR A 143 -2.66 25.31 13.12
C THR A 143 -2.93 25.95 11.78
N ARG A 144 -3.42 25.17 10.81
CA ARG A 144 -3.78 25.64 9.47
C ARG A 144 -5.10 25.03 9.01
N ARG A 145 -5.87 25.79 8.23
CA ARG A 145 -7.19 25.38 7.73
C ARG A 145 -7.15 25.10 6.23
N PHE A 146 -7.90 24.07 5.84
CA PHE A 146 -8.02 23.62 4.46
C PHE A 146 -9.47 23.22 4.17
N ASP A 147 -9.89 23.38 2.91
CA ASP A 147 -11.22 22.97 2.48
C ASP A 147 -11.34 21.46 2.31
N LEU A 148 -10.25 20.80 1.86
CA LEU A 148 -10.22 19.38 1.56
C LEU A 148 -8.98 18.73 2.19
N LEU A 149 -9.15 17.49 2.66
CA LEU A 149 -8.07 16.66 3.20
C LEU A 149 -7.88 15.38 2.38
N VAL A 150 -6.65 15.17 1.90
CA VAL A 150 -6.21 13.93 1.25
C VAL A 150 -5.27 13.18 2.16
N VAL A 151 -5.63 11.95 2.52
CA VAL A 151 -4.83 11.07 3.37
C VAL A 151 -4.02 10.12 2.48
N GLY A 152 -2.69 10.26 2.50
CA GLY A 152 -1.72 9.46 1.75
C GLY A 152 -0.58 8.94 2.62
N ASN A 153 -0.82 8.75 3.94
CA ASN A 153 0.21 8.38 4.93
C ASN A 153 0.72 6.94 4.83
N GLY A 154 0.17 6.13 3.91
CA GLY A 154 0.54 4.72 3.75
C GLY A 154 0.05 3.79 4.87
N HIS A 155 0.28 2.48 4.70
CA HIS A 155 -0.22 1.45 5.64
C HIS A 155 0.81 0.34 5.94
N HIS A 156 2.11 0.55 5.66
CA HIS A 156 3.19 -0.41 5.93
C HIS A 156 4.24 0.16 6.91
N TRP A 157 3.79 0.90 7.94
CA TRP A 157 4.70 1.55 8.88
C TRP A 157 4.38 1.29 10.35
N ASP A 158 3.22 0.67 10.67
CA ASP A 158 2.81 0.27 12.02
C ASP A 158 2.87 -1.27 12.14
N PRO A 159 3.98 -1.84 12.68
CA PRO A 159 4.20 -3.29 12.68
C PRO A 159 3.20 -4.01 13.59
N ARG A 160 2.62 -5.10 13.08
CA ARG A 160 1.73 -5.96 13.84
C ARG A 160 2.46 -7.21 14.31
N PHE A 161 2.67 -7.31 15.60
CA PHE A 161 3.21 -8.52 16.22
C PHE A 161 2.12 -9.58 16.39
N ALA A 162 2.45 -10.84 16.09
CA ALA A 162 1.62 -11.97 16.47
C ALA A 162 1.81 -12.28 17.96
N ASP A 163 0.71 -12.58 18.62
CA ASP A 163 0.70 -13.00 20.01
C ASP A 163 0.67 -14.53 20.10
N PHE A 164 1.58 -15.08 20.91
CA PHE A 164 1.68 -16.52 21.16
C PHE A 164 1.63 -16.79 22.66
N PRO A 165 0.99 -17.89 23.11
CA PRO A 165 1.01 -18.27 24.51
C PRO A 165 2.44 -18.47 25.05
N GLY A 166 2.76 -17.90 26.18
CA GLY A 166 4.09 -18.00 26.83
C GLY A 166 4.99 -16.80 26.48
N GLU A 167 6.28 -16.94 26.69
CA GLU A 167 7.27 -15.87 26.51
C GLU A 167 8.49 -16.39 25.75
N PHE A 168 8.98 -15.60 24.81
CA PHE A 168 10.26 -15.82 24.12
C PHE A 168 11.32 -14.94 24.76
N THR A 169 12.41 -15.55 25.27
CA THR A 169 13.48 -14.83 25.94
C THR A 169 14.71 -14.54 25.07
N GLY A 170 14.75 -15.07 23.85
CA GLY A 170 15.75 -14.72 22.85
C GLY A 170 15.51 -13.31 22.26
N GLU A 171 16.35 -12.93 21.33
CA GLU A 171 16.19 -11.64 20.63
C GLU A 171 14.97 -11.70 19.69
N MET A 172 14.11 -10.67 19.72
CA MET A 172 12.92 -10.60 18.88
C MET A 172 12.78 -9.24 18.20
N ILE A 173 12.61 -9.25 16.87
CA ILE A 173 12.32 -8.08 16.08
C ILE A 173 11.14 -8.33 15.14
N HIS A 174 10.50 -7.25 14.70
CA HIS A 174 9.60 -7.30 13.54
C HIS A 174 10.40 -7.08 12.24
N SER A 175 9.95 -7.66 11.12
CA SER A 175 10.56 -7.45 9.80
C SER A 175 10.65 -5.98 9.39
N HIS A 176 9.86 -5.12 9.99
CA HIS A 176 9.94 -3.67 9.81
C HIS A 176 11.26 -3.07 10.29
N ALA A 177 11.81 -3.60 11.36
CA ALA A 177 13.09 -3.16 11.91
C ALA A 177 14.31 -3.83 11.25
N TYR A 178 14.10 -4.84 10.39
CA TYR A 178 15.19 -5.54 9.70
C TYR A 178 15.75 -4.67 8.58
N ILE A 179 17.00 -4.28 8.69
CA ILE A 179 17.73 -3.50 7.70
C ILE A 179 18.59 -4.41 6.83
N ASP A 180 19.40 -5.24 7.45
CA ASP A 180 20.25 -6.26 6.82
C ASP A 180 20.74 -7.27 7.88
N PRO A 181 21.57 -8.30 7.53
CA PRO A 181 22.04 -9.30 8.49
C PRO A 181 22.91 -8.75 9.65
N TRP A 182 23.28 -7.49 9.65
CA TRP A 182 24.11 -6.88 10.70
C TRP A 182 23.37 -5.76 11.47
N ASP A 183 22.20 -5.33 10.99
CA ASP A 183 21.44 -4.23 11.59
C ASP A 183 19.94 -4.57 11.61
N PRO A 184 19.21 -4.41 12.74
CA PRO A 184 19.66 -3.94 14.06
C PRO A 184 20.32 -5.02 14.92
N LEU A 185 20.35 -6.27 14.46
CA LEU A 185 20.93 -7.41 15.17
C LEU A 185 22.04 -8.03 14.33
N HIS A 186 23.07 -8.55 15.01
CA HIS A 186 24.13 -9.29 14.33
C HIS A 186 23.70 -10.75 14.10
N LEU A 187 23.18 -11.04 12.91
CA LEU A 187 22.53 -12.29 12.55
C LEU A 187 23.50 -13.26 11.83
N MET A 188 24.65 -13.57 12.45
CA MET A 188 25.59 -14.60 11.99
C MET A 188 25.78 -15.66 13.07
N ASP A 189 25.99 -16.92 12.61
CA ASP A 189 26.17 -18.08 13.52
C ASP A 189 24.97 -18.23 14.48
N LYS A 190 23.75 -17.96 14.02
CA LYS A 190 22.52 -17.97 14.81
C LYS A 190 21.52 -19.01 14.31
N LYS A 191 20.68 -19.47 15.23
CA LYS A 191 19.48 -20.23 14.87
C LYS A 191 18.29 -19.28 14.90
N ILE A 192 17.70 -19.04 13.72
CA ILE A 192 16.75 -17.96 13.48
C ILE A 192 15.40 -18.53 13.08
N LEU A 193 14.34 -18.08 13.77
CA LEU A 193 12.96 -18.36 13.39
C LEU A 193 12.35 -17.13 12.70
N VAL A 194 11.97 -17.28 11.44
CA VAL A 194 11.18 -16.28 10.70
C VAL A 194 9.71 -16.68 10.76
N VAL A 195 8.89 -15.82 11.35
CA VAL A 195 7.45 -16.07 11.54
C VAL A 195 6.66 -15.35 10.45
N GLY A 196 5.98 -16.12 9.62
CA GLY A 196 5.24 -15.64 8.46
C GLY A 196 5.69 -16.32 7.17
N ILE A 197 4.98 -16.07 6.08
CA ILE A 197 5.28 -16.61 4.73
C ILE A 197 5.00 -15.56 3.65
N GLY A 198 4.87 -14.28 3.99
CA GLY A 198 4.78 -13.20 3.02
C GLY A 198 6.12 -12.91 2.33
N ASN A 199 6.13 -11.92 1.42
CA ASN A 199 7.34 -11.58 0.67
C ASN A 199 8.51 -11.22 1.58
N SER A 200 8.31 -10.37 2.60
CA SER A 200 9.37 -10.05 3.57
C SER A 200 9.91 -11.27 4.31
N ALA A 201 9.03 -12.21 4.73
CA ALA A 201 9.48 -13.43 5.36
C ALA A 201 10.33 -14.30 4.42
N ALA A 202 9.91 -14.40 3.15
CA ALA A 202 10.64 -15.16 2.13
C ALA A 202 12.02 -14.56 1.87
N ASP A 203 12.08 -13.24 1.64
CA ASP A 203 13.34 -12.57 1.32
C ASP A 203 14.33 -12.60 2.50
N ILE A 204 13.86 -12.32 3.72
CA ILE A 204 14.69 -12.37 4.94
C ILE A 204 15.20 -13.79 5.18
N ALA A 205 14.35 -14.81 5.05
CA ALA A 205 14.76 -16.19 5.22
C ALA A 205 15.80 -16.61 4.18
N VAL A 206 15.63 -16.19 2.91
CA VAL A 206 16.59 -16.44 1.83
C VAL A 206 17.93 -15.77 2.11
N GLU A 207 17.93 -14.48 2.47
CA GLU A 207 19.15 -13.72 2.75
C GLU A 207 19.93 -14.33 3.92
N LEU A 208 19.24 -14.61 5.02
CA LEU A 208 19.85 -15.16 6.24
C LEU A 208 20.31 -16.61 6.08
N SER A 209 19.74 -17.38 5.14
CA SER A 209 20.15 -18.75 4.84
C SER A 209 21.41 -18.86 3.97
N SER A 210 22.00 -17.72 3.58
CA SER A 210 23.27 -17.72 2.85
C SER A 210 24.35 -18.44 3.67
N LYS A 211 25.10 -19.34 3.03
CA LYS A 211 26.16 -20.15 3.69
C LYS A 211 27.25 -19.30 4.35
N VAL A 212 27.46 -18.07 3.88
CA VAL A 212 28.39 -17.13 4.50
C VAL A 212 27.93 -16.74 5.91
N MET A 213 26.61 -16.67 6.14
CA MET A 213 26.02 -16.32 7.44
C MET A 213 26.15 -17.44 8.47
N ARG A 214 26.27 -18.70 8.03
CA ARG A 214 26.34 -19.91 8.88
C ARG A 214 25.16 -20.04 9.85
N ASN A 215 24.01 -19.54 9.45
CA ASN A 215 22.78 -19.61 10.22
C ASN A 215 22.03 -20.93 9.99
N GLU A 216 21.27 -21.36 10.99
CA GLU A 216 20.17 -22.31 10.83
C GLU A 216 18.87 -21.51 10.73
N VAL A 217 18.25 -21.52 9.54
CA VAL A 217 17.03 -20.70 9.32
C VAL A 217 15.80 -21.59 9.24
N VAL A 218 14.82 -21.27 10.09
CA VAL A 218 13.51 -21.92 10.12
C VAL A 218 12.46 -20.89 9.76
N ILE A 219 11.55 -21.22 8.82
CA ILE A 219 10.39 -20.42 8.50
C ILE A 219 9.11 -21.08 9.03
N SER A 220 8.30 -20.35 9.80
CA SER A 220 7.06 -20.86 10.39
C SER A 220 5.86 -20.21 9.73
N THR A 221 4.88 -21.02 9.33
CA THR A 221 3.64 -20.54 8.72
C THR A 221 2.42 -21.31 9.20
N ARG A 222 1.37 -20.57 9.59
CA ARG A 222 0.13 -21.13 10.11
C ARG A 222 -0.70 -21.85 9.04
N SER A 223 -0.82 -21.26 7.85
CA SER A 223 -1.76 -21.72 6.81
C SER A 223 -1.08 -22.22 5.54
N GLY A 224 0.26 -22.25 5.50
CA GLY A 224 1.01 -22.41 4.25
C GLY A 224 0.79 -21.22 3.30
N ALA A 225 1.47 -21.22 2.18
CA ALA A 225 1.26 -20.26 1.10
C ALA A 225 1.58 -20.86 -0.27
N TRP A 226 0.92 -20.35 -1.27
CA TRP A 226 1.30 -20.57 -2.65
C TRP A 226 2.46 -19.66 -3.01
N ILE A 227 3.52 -20.25 -3.58
CA ILE A 227 4.66 -19.47 -4.08
C ILE A 227 4.43 -19.20 -5.56
N ALA A 228 4.50 -17.93 -5.94
CA ALA A 228 4.42 -17.49 -7.34
C ALA A 228 5.83 -17.19 -7.88
N PRO A 229 6.17 -17.68 -9.08
CA PRO A 229 7.45 -17.37 -9.69
C PRO A 229 7.45 -15.95 -10.25
N LYS A 230 8.60 -15.24 -10.15
CA LYS A 230 8.78 -13.93 -10.81
C LYS A 230 8.86 -14.04 -12.33
N TYR A 231 9.34 -15.18 -12.87
CA TYR A 231 9.47 -15.44 -14.30
C TYR A 231 8.73 -16.71 -14.74
N ILE A 232 8.06 -16.63 -15.88
CA ILE A 232 7.47 -17.77 -16.59
C ILE A 232 7.97 -17.74 -18.03
N ALA A 233 8.59 -18.85 -18.49
CA ALA A 233 9.16 -18.95 -19.83
C ALA A 233 10.08 -17.77 -20.21
N GLY A 234 10.91 -17.31 -19.28
CA GLY A 234 11.89 -16.25 -19.48
C GLY A 234 11.33 -14.82 -19.53
N LYS A 235 10.05 -14.62 -19.18
CA LYS A 235 9.41 -13.31 -19.10
C LYS A 235 8.83 -13.07 -17.71
N PRO A 236 8.81 -11.83 -17.21
CA PRO A 236 8.09 -11.50 -15.98
C PRO A 236 6.67 -12.05 -15.99
N ALA A 237 6.27 -12.70 -14.90
CA ALA A 237 5.00 -13.42 -14.82
C ALA A 237 3.80 -12.47 -14.94
N ASP A 238 3.92 -11.24 -14.42
CA ASP A 238 2.88 -10.20 -14.45
C ASP A 238 2.58 -9.66 -15.86
N LYS A 239 3.53 -9.79 -16.81
CA LYS A 239 3.26 -9.45 -18.23
C LYS A 239 2.17 -10.31 -18.85
N TYR A 240 1.97 -11.54 -18.38
CA TYR A 240 0.92 -12.41 -18.90
C TYR A 240 -0.49 -11.97 -18.46
N PHE A 241 -0.61 -11.33 -17.32
CA PHE A 241 -1.90 -10.80 -16.86
C PHE A 241 -2.40 -9.62 -17.71
N ALA A 242 -1.49 -8.77 -18.17
CA ALA A 242 -1.81 -7.62 -19.01
C ALA A 242 -2.25 -8.00 -20.43
N THR A 243 -1.97 -9.22 -20.89
CA THR A 243 -2.20 -9.64 -22.28
C THR A 243 -3.57 -10.26 -22.55
N LEU A 244 -4.42 -10.40 -21.54
CA LEU A 244 -5.73 -11.08 -21.66
C LEU A 244 -6.94 -10.20 -21.30
N PRO A 245 -7.01 -8.92 -21.72
CA PRO A 245 -8.08 -8.01 -21.29
C PRO A 245 -9.49 -8.45 -21.74
N TYR A 246 -9.59 -9.33 -22.74
CA TYR A 246 -10.87 -9.81 -23.29
C TYR A 246 -11.34 -11.15 -22.69
N VAL A 247 -10.51 -11.80 -21.87
CA VAL A 247 -10.87 -13.06 -21.20
C VAL A 247 -11.50 -12.73 -19.85
N PRO A 248 -12.71 -13.25 -19.53
CA PRO A 248 -13.28 -13.03 -18.22
C PRO A 248 -12.33 -13.41 -17.09
N TYR A 249 -12.17 -12.55 -16.10
CA TYR A 249 -11.21 -12.71 -14.99
C TYR A 249 -11.32 -14.06 -14.29
N SER A 250 -12.55 -14.57 -14.11
CA SER A 250 -12.80 -15.91 -13.54
C SER A 250 -12.17 -17.06 -14.35
N TRP A 251 -12.07 -16.90 -15.67
CA TRP A 251 -11.43 -17.87 -16.56
C TRP A 251 -9.91 -17.75 -16.51
N GLN A 252 -9.39 -16.51 -16.49
CA GLN A 252 -7.96 -16.27 -16.31
C GLN A 252 -7.48 -16.88 -14.99
N ARG A 253 -8.19 -16.63 -13.89
CA ARG A 253 -7.89 -17.20 -12.57
C ARG A 253 -7.87 -18.72 -12.59
N LYS A 254 -8.87 -19.37 -13.21
CA LYS A 254 -8.90 -20.83 -13.33
C LYS A 254 -7.73 -21.39 -14.14
N ALA A 255 -7.38 -20.73 -15.24
CA ALA A 255 -6.24 -21.15 -16.06
C ALA A 255 -4.92 -21.07 -15.29
N ILE A 256 -4.72 -19.99 -14.55
CA ILE A 256 -3.50 -19.80 -13.74
C ILE A 256 -3.48 -20.79 -12.58
N GLN A 257 -4.59 -21.06 -11.90
CA GLN A 257 -4.68 -22.07 -10.86
C GLN A 257 -4.31 -23.48 -11.38
N LEU A 258 -4.67 -23.79 -12.62
CA LEU A 258 -4.30 -25.05 -13.25
C LEU A 258 -2.81 -25.12 -13.64
N MET A 259 -2.24 -23.98 -14.04
CA MET A 259 -0.84 -23.89 -14.46
C MET A 259 0.13 -23.74 -13.28
N GLN A 260 -0.29 -23.22 -12.14
CA GLN A 260 0.56 -22.92 -10.99
C GLN A 260 1.40 -24.14 -10.53
N PRO A 261 0.84 -25.36 -10.36
CA PRO A 261 1.65 -26.51 -9.95
C PRO A 261 2.73 -26.91 -10.96
N VAL A 262 2.54 -26.54 -12.22
CA VAL A 262 3.53 -26.80 -13.29
C VAL A 262 4.63 -25.73 -13.31
N SER A 263 4.26 -24.47 -13.03
CA SER A 263 5.18 -23.33 -13.11
C SER A 263 6.04 -23.14 -11.86
N ALA A 264 5.48 -23.43 -10.67
CA ALA A 264 6.15 -23.19 -9.37
C ALA A 264 6.14 -24.41 -8.43
N GLY A 265 5.60 -25.55 -8.87
CA GLY A 265 5.47 -26.74 -8.02
C GLY A 265 4.37 -26.59 -6.95
N ARG A 266 4.24 -27.60 -6.12
CA ARG A 266 3.34 -27.58 -4.96
C ARG A 266 4.16 -27.27 -3.70
N PRO A 267 3.65 -26.44 -2.79
CA PRO A 267 4.35 -26.05 -1.56
C PRO A 267 4.87 -27.25 -0.75
N GLU A 268 4.09 -28.34 -0.70
CA GLU A 268 4.46 -29.58 0.02
C GLU A 268 5.71 -30.24 -0.56
N SER A 269 5.99 -30.05 -1.85
CA SER A 269 7.19 -30.58 -2.50
C SER A 269 8.49 -29.95 -1.96
N TYR A 270 8.36 -28.81 -1.30
CA TYR A 270 9.46 -28.07 -0.68
C TYR A 270 9.44 -28.15 0.85
N GLY A 271 8.55 -28.98 1.44
CA GLY A 271 8.41 -29.12 2.88
C GLY A 271 7.55 -28.06 3.56
N LEU A 272 6.93 -27.14 2.81
CA LEU A 272 5.96 -26.20 3.35
C LEU A 272 4.64 -26.91 3.72
N PRO A 273 3.91 -26.46 4.74
CA PRO A 273 2.56 -26.94 4.99
C PRO A 273 1.65 -26.76 3.77
N THR A 274 0.76 -27.73 3.54
CA THR A 274 -0.27 -27.61 2.50
C THR A 274 -1.11 -26.36 2.71
N PRO A 275 -1.20 -25.44 1.74
CA PRO A 275 -2.08 -24.29 1.87
C PRO A 275 -3.54 -24.72 2.08
N ASN A 276 -4.20 -24.15 3.06
CA ASN A 276 -5.61 -24.42 3.35
C ASN A 276 -6.57 -23.69 2.39
N HIS A 277 -6.06 -23.11 1.32
CA HIS A 277 -6.78 -22.30 0.34
C HIS A 277 -6.23 -22.54 -1.08
N LYS A 278 -6.99 -22.12 -2.09
CA LYS A 278 -6.55 -22.18 -3.49
C LYS A 278 -5.69 -20.97 -3.85
N PHE A 279 -4.90 -21.13 -4.91
CA PHE A 279 -4.17 -20.00 -5.47
C PHE A 279 -5.13 -18.83 -5.80
N PHE A 280 -4.79 -17.60 -5.42
CA PHE A 280 -5.64 -16.39 -5.47
C PHE A 280 -6.82 -16.32 -4.47
N GLU A 281 -6.97 -17.27 -3.56
CA GLU A 281 -7.81 -17.06 -2.36
C GLU A 281 -7.03 -16.40 -1.22
N ALA A 282 -5.73 -16.26 -1.38
CA ALA A 282 -4.84 -15.44 -0.59
C ALA A 282 -3.82 -14.75 -1.51
N HIS A 283 -3.22 -13.66 -1.02
CA HIS A 283 -2.12 -13.01 -1.74
C HIS A 283 -0.94 -13.99 -1.83
N PRO A 284 -0.48 -14.36 -3.05
CA PRO A 284 0.62 -15.30 -3.19
C PRO A 284 1.94 -14.67 -2.73
N THR A 285 2.85 -15.49 -2.23
CA THR A 285 4.23 -15.08 -1.98
C THR A 285 5.01 -15.16 -3.28
N GLN A 286 5.67 -14.08 -3.66
CA GLN A 286 6.51 -14.07 -4.86
C GLN A 286 7.96 -14.31 -4.49
N SER A 287 8.47 -15.49 -4.81
CA SER A 287 9.88 -15.82 -4.60
C SER A 287 10.35 -16.89 -5.58
N VAL A 288 11.53 -16.68 -6.15
CA VAL A 288 12.23 -17.68 -6.96
C VAL A 288 13.16 -18.50 -6.07
N GLU A 289 13.77 -17.87 -5.08
CA GLU A 289 14.83 -18.47 -4.27
C GLU A 289 14.31 -19.27 -3.08
N LEU A 290 13.20 -18.90 -2.46
CA LEU A 290 12.67 -19.62 -1.30
C LEU A 290 12.43 -21.13 -1.58
N PRO A 291 11.79 -21.53 -2.69
CA PRO A 291 11.66 -22.96 -3.03
C PRO A 291 13.00 -23.66 -3.19
N LEU A 292 14.01 -22.98 -3.75
CA LEU A 292 15.36 -23.53 -3.90
C LEU A 292 16.01 -23.75 -2.52
N ARG A 293 15.95 -22.77 -1.63
CA ARG A 293 16.51 -22.85 -0.27
C ARG A 293 15.84 -23.93 0.58
N LEU A 294 14.52 -24.05 0.47
CA LEU A 294 13.76 -25.14 1.11
C LEU A 294 14.17 -26.50 0.56
N GLY A 295 14.22 -26.65 -0.77
CA GLY A 295 14.60 -27.90 -1.43
C GLY A 295 16.04 -28.32 -1.18
N SER A 296 16.94 -27.36 -0.91
CA SER A 296 18.36 -27.61 -0.56
C SER A 296 18.55 -27.84 0.95
N GLY A 297 17.53 -27.60 1.78
CA GLY A 297 17.63 -27.70 3.24
C GLY A 297 18.37 -26.53 3.90
N ASP A 298 18.62 -25.44 3.15
CA ASP A 298 19.21 -24.20 3.70
C ASP A 298 18.18 -23.42 4.55
N VAL A 299 16.88 -23.62 4.27
CA VAL A 299 15.75 -23.16 5.08
C VAL A 299 14.86 -24.36 5.41
N VAL A 300 14.43 -24.47 6.66
CA VAL A 300 13.52 -25.52 7.12
C VAL A 300 12.14 -24.93 7.35
N ALA A 301 11.08 -25.56 6.83
CA ALA A 301 9.73 -25.12 7.05
C ALA A 301 9.12 -25.80 8.29
N LYS A 302 8.36 -25.03 9.07
CA LYS A 302 7.55 -25.48 10.21
C LYS A 302 6.12 -24.96 10.10
N GLY A 303 5.20 -25.67 10.77
CA GLY A 303 3.81 -25.28 10.93
C GLY A 303 3.63 -24.13 11.93
N ASP A 304 2.40 -24.00 12.44
CA ASP A 304 2.03 -22.96 13.39
C ASP A 304 2.75 -23.10 14.72
N ILE A 305 2.98 -21.99 15.41
CA ILE A 305 3.55 -21.94 16.77
C ILE A 305 2.42 -22.18 17.77
N ALA A 306 2.58 -23.17 18.63
CA ALA A 306 1.62 -23.50 19.68
C ALA A 306 1.86 -22.72 20.98
N ARG A 307 3.12 -22.57 21.38
CA ARG A 307 3.54 -21.82 22.57
C ARG A 307 5.04 -21.53 22.58
N LEU A 308 5.41 -20.56 23.38
CA LEU A 308 6.78 -20.15 23.64
C LEU A 308 7.17 -20.57 25.08
N ASP A 309 8.44 -20.93 25.29
CA ASP A 309 8.97 -21.34 26.58
C ASP A 309 10.48 -21.00 26.67
N GLY A 310 10.78 -19.77 27.05
CA GLY A 310 12.13 -19.24 26.92
C GLY A 310 12.62 -19.17 25.50
N GLU A 311 13.77 -19.76 25.19
CA GLU A 311 14.28 -19.87 23.82
C GLU A 311 13.64 -21.02 23.03
N THR A 312 12.84 -21.88 23.69
CA THR A 312 12.19 -23.03 23.07
C THR A 312 10.85 -22.63 22.46
N VAL A 313 10.67 -22.91 21.17
CA VAL A 313 9.41 -22.74 20.45
C VAL A 313 8.79 -24.13 20.23
N HIS A 314 7.54 -24.28 20.66
CA HIS A 314 6.75 -25.50 20.46
C HIS A 314 5.81 -25.28 19.28
N PHE A 315 5.85 -26.19 18.30
CA PHE A 315 4.99 -26.13 17.11
C PHE A 315 3.73 -26.97 17.29
N ALA A 316 2.70 -26.65 16.52
CA ALA A 316 1.40 -27.34 16.56
C ALA A 316 1.48 -28.83 16.16
N ASP A 317 2.53 -29.25 15.45
CA ASP A 317 2.81 -30.64 15.10
C ASP A 317 3.39 -31.49 16.27
N GLY A 318 3.56 -30.86 17.45
CA GLY A 318 4.14 -31.50 18.64
C GLY A 318 5.67 -31.46 18.68
N THR A 319 6.34 -30.95 17.66
CA THR A 319 7.81 -30.76 17.69
C THR A 319 8.17 -29.47 18.43
N SER A 320 9.42 -29.41 18.88
CA SER A 320 9.96 -28.17 19.49
C SER A 320 11.41 -27.98 19.05
N ASP A 321 11.86 -26.73 19.08
CA ASP A 321 13.23 -26.36 18.79
C ASP A 321 13.63 -25.09 19.53
N GLN A 322 14.94 -24.84 19.70
CA GLN A 322 15.47 -23.65 20.37
C GLN A 322 15.95 -22.65 19.32
N PHE A 323 15.74 -21.37 19.58
CA PHE A 323 16.13 -20.30 18.68
C PHE A 323 16.79 -19.17 19.45
N ASP A 324 17.84 -18.59 18.86
CA ASP A 324 18.51 -17.40 19.37
C ASP A 324 17.69 -16.16 19.05
N VAL A 325 17.07 -16.13 17.86
CA VAL A 325 16.37 -14.95 17.32
C VAL A 325 15.04 -15.34 16.70
N MET A 326 14.01 -14.51 16.93
CA MET A 326 12.72 -14.57 16.27
C MET A 326 12.48 -13.29 15.46
N ILE A 327 12.25 -13.41 14.15
CA ILE A 327 11.88 -12.30 13.27
C ILE A 327 10.42 -12.46 12.89
N GLN A 328 9.55 -11.57 13.38
CA GLN A 328 8.14 -11.58 13.06
C GLN A 328 7.87 -10.80 11.76
N ALA A 329 7.53 -11.49 10.68
CA ALA A 329 7.09 -10.91 9.41
C ALA A 329 5.56 -11.07 9.25
N THR A 330 4.83 -10.53 10.23
CA THR A 330 3.41 -10.77 10.48
C THR A 330 2.50 -9.64 9.97
N GLY A 331 3.07 -8.71 9.20
CA GLY A 331 2.36 -7.62 8.54
C GLY A 331 2.17 -6.37 9.40
N TYR A 332 1.23 -5.53 9.02
CA TYR A 332 1.06 -4.18 9.55
C TYR A 332 -0.38 -3.91 9.95
N ASN A 333 -0.54 -2.97 10.88
CA ASN A 333 -1.83 -2.34 11.16
C ASN A 333 -2.02 -1.14 10.24
N THR A 334 -3.27 -0.83 9.92
CA THR A 334 -3.63 0.41 9.24
C THR A 334 -4.08 1.42 10.27
N THR A 335 -3.33 2.49 10.44
CA THR A 335 -3.56 3.48 11.49
C THR A 335 -3.52 4.90 10.95
N PHE A 336 -4.27 5.78 11.60
CA PHE A 336 -4.37 7.21 11.31
C PHE A 336 -4.17 7.99 12.60
N PRO A 337 -2.93 8.15 13.08
CA PRO A 337 -2.64 8.70 14.41
C PRO A 337 -3.03 10.17 14.58
N PHE A 338 -3.33 10.84 13.50
CA PHE A 338 -3.78 12.24 13.47
C PHE A 338 -5.31 12.38 13.54
N PHE A 339 -6.08 11.29 13.51
CA PHE A 339 -7.50 11.31 13.78
C PHE A 339 -7.82 10.80 15.18
N ASP A 340 -8.86 11.35 15.79
CA ASP A 340 -9.45 10.74 16.97
C ASP A 340 -10.01 9.35 16.61
N THR A 341 -9.78 8.38 17.48
CA THR A 341 -10.17 6.98 17.24
C THR A 341 -11.68 6.82 17.00
N ASP A 342 -12.48 7.66 17.67
CA ASP A 342 -13.94 7.67 17.53
C ASP A 342 -14.41 8.35 16.24
N PHE A 343 -13.56 9.17 15.62
CA PHE A 343 -13.86 9.82 14.37
C PHE A 343 -13.67 8.87 13.18
N LEU A 344 -12.48 8.29 13.05
CA LEU A 344 -12.15 7.35 11.99
C LEU A 344 -10.97 6.49 12.37
N SER A 345 -11.17 5.17 12.32
CA SER A 345 -10.13 4.18 12.50
C SER A 345 -10.39 2.95 11.64
N ALA A 346 -9.34 2.20 11.32
CA ALA A 346 -9.52 0.85 10.80
C ALA A 346 -9.98 -0.08 11.93
N ASP A 347 -10.79 -1.09 11.61
CA ASP A 347 -11.12 -2.13 12.58
C ASP A 347 -9.92 -3.07 12.85
N ALA A 348 -10.10 -4.01 13.76
CA ALA A 348 -9.07 -5.00 14.13
C ALA A 348 -8.61 -5.87 12.93
N ASN A 349 -9.36 -5.87 11.83
CA ASN A 349 -9.04 -6.55 10.58
C ASN A 349 -8.46 -5.61 9.51
N ASN A 350 -8.05 -4.39 9.87
CA ASN A 350 -7.59 -3.37 8.92
C ASN A 350 -8.65 -2.95 7.88
N HIS A 351 -9.92 -3.18 8.17
CA HIS A 351 -11.01 -2.80 7.29
C HIS A 351 -11.43 -1.36 7.51
N ILE A 352 -11.57 -0.62 6.41
CA ILE A 352 -12.08 0.75 6.36
C ILE A 352 -13.14 0.76 5.26
N PRO A 353 -14.40 1.10 5.57
CA PRO A 353 -15.48 1.12 4.59
C PRO A 353 -15.40 2.36 3.70
N LEU A 354 -14.54 2.32 2.67
CA LEU A 354 -14.32 3.42 1.74
C LEU A 354 -14.97 3.15 0.38
N TYR A 355 -15.84 4.05 -0.05
CA TYR A 355 -16.40 4.04 -1.40
C TYR A 355 -15.27 4.18 -2.44
N LYS A 356 -15.23 3.25 -3.38
CA LYS A 356 -14.13 3.11 -4.35
C LYS A 356 -12.73 3.07 -3.71
N ARG A 357 -12.64 2.56 -2.49
CA ARG A 357 -11.38 2.52 -1.71
C ARG A 357 -10.77 3.92 -1.46
N MET A 358 -11.57 4.96 -1.50
CA MET A 358 -11.13 6.35 -1.42
C MET A 358 -12.00 7.21 -0.52
N PHE A 359 -13.31 7.27 -0.75
CA PHE A 359 -14.20 8.24 -0.11
C PHE A 359 -14.90 7.66 1.10
N SER A 360 -14.85 8.38 2.23
CA SER A 360 -15.56 8.01 3.44
C SER A 360 -17.04 8.41 3.33
N PRO A 361 -18.00 7.49 3.51
CA PRO A 361 -19.42 7.85 3.54
C PRO A 361 -19.72 8.91 4.59
N GLY A 362 -20.57 9.88 4.27
CA GLY A 362 -20.95 10.97 5.16
C GLY A 362 -19.92 12.08 5.35
N ILE A 363 -18.70 11.94 4.82
CA ILE A 363 -17.63 12.94 4.94
C ILE A 363 -17.25 13.44 3.54
N GLY A 364 -17.82 14.58 3.16
CA GLY A 364 -17.73 15.11 1.81
C GLY A 364 -16.45 15.91 1.49
N ASP A 365 -15.52 16.03 2.42
CA ASP A 365 -14.27 16.80 2.34
C ASP A 365 -13.03 16.01 2.73
N LEU A 366 -13.13 14.65 2.79
CA LEU A 366 -12.07 13.71 3.11
C LEU A 366 -11.93 12.64 2.02
N VAL A 367 -10.71 12.36 1.62
CA VAL A 367 -10.40 11.27 0.69
C VAL A 367 -9.09 10.58 1.03
N PHE A 368 -9.02 9.29 0.77
CA PHE A 368 -7.87 8.43 0.99
C PHE A 368 -7.27 8.00 -0.34
N VAL A 369 -5.94 7.95 -0.43
CA VAL A 369 -5.22 7.50 -1.63
C VAL A 369 -4.19 6.45 -1.26
N GLY A 370 -4.22 5.30 -1.96
CA GLY A 370 -3.27 4.22 -1.75
C GLY A 370 -3.60 3.25 -0.61
N PHE A 371 -4.81 3.31 -0.04
CA PHE A 371 -5.24 2.38 1.02
C PHE A 371 -5.87 1.11 0.43
N ALA A 372 -5.11 0.46 -0.46
CA ALA A 372 -5.44 -0.85 -0.99
C ALA A 372 -4.16 -1.59 -1.39
N GLN A 373 -4.18 -2.91 -1.28
CA GLN A 373 -3.16 -3.80 -1.82
C GLN A 373 -3.55 -4.17 -3.26
N ALA A 374 -3.19 -3.31 -4.21
CA ALA A 374 -3.52 -3.52 -5.61
C ALA A 374 -2.60 -4.60 -6.23
N THR A 375 -3.20 -5.59 -6.86
CA THR A 375 -2.49 -6.66 -7.56
C THR A 375 -2.83 -6.59 -9.06
N PRO A 376 -1.86 -6.63 -9.97
CA PRO A 376 -0.43 -6.85 -9.73
C PRO A 376 0.36 -5.57 -9.43
N THR A 377 -0.23 -4.39 -9.50
CA THR A 377 0.53 -3.13 -9.48
C THR A 377 -0.12 -2.06 -8.60
N LEU A 378 0.73 -1.26 -7.95
CA LEU A 378 0.31 -0.18 -7.05
C LEU A 378 0.39 1.21 -7.71
N PHE A 379 1.44 1.55 -8.48
CA PHE A 379 1.64 2.91 -8.98
C PHE A 379 0.53 3.35 -9.95
N PRO A 380 0.17 2.58 -10.99
CA PRO A 380 -0.97 2.92 -11.83
C PRO A 380 -2.31 2.93 -11.08
N PHE A 381 -2.44 2.13 -10.03
CA PHE A 381 -3.63 2.15 -9.17
C PHE A 381 -3.76 3.48 -8.43
N VAL A 382 -2.68 3.95 -7.79
CA VAL A 382 -2.64 5.23 -7.10
C VAL A 382 -2.83 6.40 -8.07
N GLU A 383 -2.24 6.31 -9.26
CA GLU A 383 -2.44 7.31 -10.33
C GLU A 383 -3.91 7.43 -10.74
N ALA A 384 -4.63 6.31 -10.91
CA ALA A 384 -6.05 6.32 -11.22
C ALA A 384 -6.88 6.96 -10.09
N GLN A 385 -6.53 6.68 -8.83
CA GLN A 385 -7.15 7.30 -7.66
C GLN A 385 -6.88 8.81 -7.60
N ALA A 386 -5.62 9.22 -7.73
CA ALA A 386 -5.22 10.62 -7.68
C ALA A 386 -5.90 11.47 -8.76
N ARG A 387 -6.06 10.92 -9.97
CA ARG A 387 -6.80 11.57 -11.06
C ARG A 387 -8.26 11.81 -10.67
N LEU A 388 -8.91 10.83 -10.03
CA LEU A 388 -10.28 10.97 -9.57
C LEU A 388 -10.39 11.98 -8.43
N VAL A 389 -9.40 12.02 -7.51
CA VAL A 389 -9.31 13.04 -6.45
C VAL A 389 -9.22 14.44 -7.05
N ALA A 390 -8.38 14.66 -8.05
CA ALA A 390 -8.25 15.96 -8.70
C ALA A 390 -9.55 16.38 -9.39
N ALA A 391 -10.22 15.47 -10.09
CA ALA A 391 -11.52 15.74 -10.69
C ALA A 391 -12.60 16.06 -9.64
N TRP A 392 -12.57 15.39 -8.49
CA TRP A 392 -13.46 15.67 -7.37
C TRP A 392 -13.20 17.03 -6.75
N ALA A 393 -11.95 17.37 -6.46
CA ALA A 393 -11.55 18.65 -5.92
C ALA A 393 -11.89 19.82 -6.88
N ALA A 394 -11.80 19.59 -8.20
CA ALA A 394 -12.21 20.54 -9.23
C ALA A 394 -13.74 20.68 -9.39
N GLY A 395 -14.55 19.91 -8.66
CA GLY A 395 -16.01 19.88 -8.80
C GLY A 395 -16.50 19.26 -10.11
N LEU A 396 -15.64 18.56 -10.85
CA LEU A 396 -15.98 17.87 -12.10
C LEU A 396 -16.56 16.48 -11.86
N TYR A 397 -16.20 15.86 -10.75
CA TYR A 397 -16.71 14.57 -10.28
C TYR A 397 -17.45 14.75 -8.96
N ALA A 398 -18.52 14.00 -8.74
CA ALA A 398 -19.24 13.95 -7.47
C ALA A 398 -19.53 12.50 -7.07
N THR A 399 -19.32 12.19 -5.79
CA THR A 399 -19.75 10.94 -5.17
C THR A 399 -21.26 10.81 -5.16
N PRO A 400 -21.81 9.60 -5.09
CA PRO A 400 -23.24 9.41 -4.84
C PRO A 400 -23.62 9.83 -3.41
N GLU A 401 -24.90 9.72 -3.07
CA GLU A 401 -25.39 9.92 -1.70
C GLU A 401 -24.88 8.79 -0.78
N GLU A 402 -24.79 9.04 0.51
CA GLU A 402 -24.20 8.16 1.52
C GLU A 402 -24.77 6.73 1.50
N GLU A 403 -26.10 6.60 1.42
CA GLU A 403 -26.77 5.30 1.36
C GLU A 403 -26.31 4.47 0.15
N GLU A 404 -26.17 5.11 -1.00
CA GLU A 404 -25.66 4.46 -2.22
C GLU A 404 -24.18 4.11 -2.08
N MET A 405 -23.37 4.95 -1.41
CA MET A 405 -21.97 4.64 -1.14
C MET A 405 -21.85 3.36 -0.32
N HIS A 406 -22.62 3.21 0.76
CA HIS A 406 -22.64 1.99 1.59
C HIS A 406 -23.03 0.75 0.78
N ARG A 407 -24.04 0.86 -0.08
CA ARG A 407 -24.48 -0.25 -0.95
C ARG A 407 -23.35 -0.70 -1.89
N VAL A 408 -22.69 0.27 -2.53
CA VAL A 408 -21.61 -0.02 -3.48
C VAL A 408 -20.37 -0.56 -2.77
N ILE A 409 -20.05 -0.10 -1.55
CA ILE A 409 -18.95 -0.67 -0.75
C ILE A 409 -19.15 -2.17 -0.57
N VAL A 410 -20.34 -2.61 -0.14
CA VAL A 410 -20.64 -4.04 0.04
C VAL A 410 -20.56 -4.83 -1.27
N GLU A 411 -21.00 -4.24 -2.39
CA GLU A 411 -20.89 -4.87 -3.71
C GLU A 411 -19.45 -5.00 -4.18
N ASP A 412 -18.65 -3.93 -4.03
CA ASP A 412 -17.24 -3.91 -4.39
C ASP A 412 -16.42 -4.89 -3.53
N GLU A 413 -16.67 -4.96 -2.23
CA GLU A 413 -16.04 -5.95 -1.36
C GLU A 413 -16.34 -7.39 -1.80
N ARG A 414 -17.59 -7.69 -2.08
CA ARG A 414 -17.96 -9.01 -2.60
C ARG A 414 -17.26 -9.31 -3.94
N LYS A 415 -17.10 -8.30 -4.79
CA LYS A 415 -16.50 -8.43 -6.10
C LYS A 415 -14.98 -8.63 -6.02
N TYR A 416 -14.28 -7.80 -5.23
CA TYR A 416 -12.82 -7.79 -5.18
C TYR A 416 -12.25 -8.82 -4.20
N ILE A 417 -12.86 -8.98 -3.03
CA ILE A 417 -12.32 -9.81 -1.95
C ILE A 417 -13.21 -10.98 -1.52
N GLY A 418 -14.46 -11.07 -1.98
CA GLY A 418 -15.40 -12.11 -1.56
C GLY A 418 -14.99 -13.55 -1.91
N HIS A 419 -13.92 -13.73 -2.67
CA HIS A 419 -13.31 -15.03 -2.96
C HIS A 419 -12.04 -15.30 -2.15
N MET A 420 -11.57 -14.33 -1.36
CA MET A 420 -10.35 -14.42 -0.56
C MET A 420 -10.65 -14.90 0.85
N LEU A 421 -9.63 -15.40 1.52
CA LEU A 421 -9.71 -15.71 2.94
C LEU A 421 -10.01 -14.44 3.73
N ASP A 422 -10.92 -14.54 4.70
CA ASP A 422 -11.20 -13.44 5.62
C ASP A 422 -10.06 -13.30 6.64
N THR A 423 -9.12 -12.44 6.32
CA THR A 423 -7.96 -12.11 7.18
C THR A 423 -7.64 -10.62 7.04
N PRO A 424 -7.02 -10.00 8.06
CA PRO A 424 -6.65 -8.58 8.03
C PRO A 424 -5.83 -8.17 6.79
N ARG A 425 -5.00 -9.09 6.27
CA ARG A 425 -4.20 -8.86 5.07
C ARG A 425 -5.05 -8.66 3.81
N HIS A 426 -6.21 -9.34 3.72
CA HIS A 426 -6.99 -9.38 2.49
C HIS A 426 -8.10 -8.32 2.42
N GLN A 427 -8.42 -7.66 3.53
CA GLN A 427 -9.47 -6.63 3.56
C GLN A 427 -9.17 -5.44 2.63
N GLN A 428 -7.90 -5.17 2.38
CA GLN A 428 -7.46 -4.10 1.48
C GLN A 428 -7.14 -4.59 0.06
N GLN A 429 -7.28 -5.89 -0.23
CA GLN A 429 -6.92 -6.43 -1.53
C GLN A 429 -7.83 -5.91 -2.64
N VAL A 430 -7.23 -5.57 -3.79
CA VAL A 430 -7.93 -5.13 -5.00
C VAL A 430 -7.25 -5.71 -6.23
N ASP A 431 -8.03 -6.22 -7.17
CA ASP A 431 -7.56 -6.49 -8.53
C ASP A 431 -7.52 -5.17 -9.30
N TYR A 432 -6.33 -4.71 -9.68
CA TYR A 432 -6.14 -3.42 -10.34
C TYR A 432 -6.88 -3.33 -11.67
N PHE A 433 -6.79 -4.35 -12.52
CA PHE A 433 -7.38 -4.28 -13.85
C PHE A 433 -8.92 -4.24 -13.79
N LEU A 434 -9.49 -4.97 -12.84
CA LEU A 434 -10.93 -4.95 -12.60
C LEU A 434 -11.37 -3.61 -12.01
N TYR A 435 -10.62 -3.10 -11.06
CA TYR A 435 -10.88 -1.81 -10.41
C TYR A 435 -10.80 -0.66 -11.43
N GLU A 436 -9.75 -0.60 -12.21
CA GLU A 436 -9.55 0.44 -13.23
C GLU A 436 -10.63 0.36 -14.31
N HIS A 437 -11.00 -0.84 -14.74
CA HIS A 437 -12.11 -1.05 -15.67
C HIS A 437 -13.42 -0.48 -15.10
N ASP A 438 -13.74 -0.77 -13.84
CA ASP A 438 -14.95 -0.29 -13.18
C ASP A 438 -14.96 1.23 -13.03
N LEU A 439 -13.83 1.80 -12.62
CA LEU A 439 -13.69 3.26 -12.55
C LEU A 439 -13.97 3.90 -13.92
N ARG A 440 -13.30 3.43 -14.96
CA ARG A 440 -13.36 4.04 -16.28
C ARG A 440 -14.71 3.86 -16.98
N THR A 441 -15.33 2.68 -16.87
CA THR A 441 -16.54 2.34 -17.63
C THR A 441 -17.84 2.65 -16.91
N ALA A 442 -17.81 2.74 -15.58
CA ALA A 442 -19.03 2.96 -14.79
C ALA A 442 -18.91 4.19 -13.88
N GLU A 443 -17.93 4.22 -12.98
CA GLU A 443 -17.90 5.22 -11.91
C GLU A 443 -17.62 6.64 -12.41
N ILE A 444 -16.59 6.82 -13.21
CA ILE A 444 -16.22 8.15 -13.73
C ILE A 444 -17.38 8.77 -14.55
N PRO A 445 -17.97 8.08 -15.54
CA PRO A 445 -19.13 8.60 -16.29
C PRO A 445 -20.30 9.01 -15.39
N GLN A 446 -20.63 8.19 -14.40
CA GLN A 446 -21.72 8.48 -13.46
C GLN A 446 -21.39 9.67 -12.55
N GLY A 447 -20.15 9.74 -12.06
CA GLY A 447 -19.69 10.84 -11.22
C GLY A 447 -19.66 12.19 -11.92
N LEU A 448 -19.24 12.22 -13.19
CA LEU A 448 -19.32 13.41 -14.05
C LEU A 448 -20.77 13.86 -14.25
N GLU A 449 -21.69 12.93 -14.46
CA GLU A 449 -23.12 13.25 -14.61
C GLU A 449 -23.70 13.76 -13.29
N ARG A 450 -23.37 13.17 -12.13
CA ARG A 450 -23.78 13.67 -10.81
C ARG A 450 -23.30 15.10 -10.57
N ALA A 451 -22.04 15.40 -10.89
CA ALA A 451 -21.48 16.75 -10.76
C ALA A 451 -22.20 17.76 -11.66
N ARG A 452 -22.49 17.40 -12.91
CA ARG A 452 -23.27 18.27 -13.83
C ARG A 452 -24.66 18.59 -13.26
N ARG A 453 -25.38 17.60 -12.74
CA ARG A 453 -26.71 17.80 -12.15
C ARG A 453 -26.68 18.72 -10.93
N ARG A 454 -25.68 18.57 -10.06
CA ARG A 454 -25.48 19.44 -8.90
C ARG A 454 -25.20 20.88 -9.32
N ASN A 455 -24.41 21.10 -10.35
CA ASN A 455 -24.07 22.43 -10.88
C ASN A 455 -25.25 23.09 -11.60
N THR A 456 -26.04 22.35 -12.38
CA THR A 456 -27.24 22.89 -13.04
C THR A 456 -28.34 23.22 -12.03
N GLY A 457 -28.52 22.44 -10.96
CA GLY A 457 -29.43 22.75 -9.86
C GLY A 457 -29.06 24.04 -9.10
N ARG A 458 -27.77 24.33 -8.94
CA ARG A 458 -27.28 25.59 -8.36
C ARG A 458 -27.50 26.78 -9.29
N ASN A 459 -27.36 26.62 -10.59
CA ASN A 459 -27.56 27.70 -11.58
C ASN A 459 -29.01 28.03 -11.85
N SER A 460 -29.95 27.13 -11.54
CA SER A 460 -31.39 27.42 -11.61
C SER A 460 -31.88 28.32 -10.47
N VAL A 461 -31.09 28.56 -9.44
CA VAL A 461 -31.36 29.47 -8.33
C VAL A 461 -30.68 30.84 -8.50
N GLY A 462 -29.77 30.99 -9.48
CA GLY A 462 -29.07 32.21 -9.80
C GLY A 462 -28.72 32.31 -11.27
N ASN A 463 -29.45 33.10 -12.01
CA ASN A 463 -29.15 33.38 -13.41
C ASN A 463 -27.75 33.95 -13.60
N VAL A 464 -26.81 33.23 -14.25
CA VAL A 464 -25.72 33.81 -15.04
C VAL A 464 -25.33 32.84 -16.15
N VAL A 465 -25.35 33.36 -17.36
CA VAL A 465 -24.84 32.77 -18.62
C VAL A 465 -23.32 32.64 -18.57
N GLY A 466 -22.79 31.53 -18.99
CA GLY A 466 -21.36 31.44 -19.31
C GLY A 466 -20.78 30.03 -19.37
N ASP A 467 -20.38 29.67 -20.54
CA ASP A 467 -19.26 28.78 -20.91
C ASP A 467 -19.53 27.28 -21.00
N GLU A 468 -20.08 26.85 -22.16
CA GLU A 468 -20.14 25.45 -22.59
C GLU A 468 -18.81 24.92 -23.17
N GLY A 469 -17.79 25.77 -23.36
CA GLY A 469 -16.56 25.41 -24.06
C GLY A 469 -15.53 24.61 -23.25
N ASN A 470 -15.53 24.74 -21.92
CA ASN A 470 -14.45 24.19 -21.07
C ASN A 470 -14.76 22.78 -20.52
N ASN A 471 -16.02 22.37 -20.51
CA ASN A 471 -16.45 21.09 -19.92
C ASN A 471 -16.02 19.84 -20.75
N GLY A 472 -15.77 20.01 -22.05
CA GLY A 472 -15.37 18.90 -22.95
C GLY A 472 -13.92 18.47 -22.75
N VAL A 473 -13.01 19.43 -22.56
CA VAL A 473 -11.58 19.16 -22.38
C VAL A 473 -11.34 18.54 -20.98
N ALA A 474 -11.99 19.07 -19.96
CA ALA A 474 -11.87 18.56 -18.60
C ALA A 474 -12.43 17.12 -18.44
N ALA A 475 -13.55 16.79 -19.11
CA ALA A 475 -14.08 15.43 -19.12
C ALA A 475 -13.14 14.43 -19.80
N ALA A 476 -12.44 14.84 -20.88
CA ALA A 476 -11.45 14.02 -21.55
C ALA A 476 -10.24 13.72 -20.65
N GLN A 477 -9.80 14.67 -19.81
CA GLN A 477 -8.70 14.47 -18.87
C GLN A 477 -9.02 13.46 -17.77
N VAL A 478 -10.28 13.37 -17.30
CA VAL A 478 -10.69 12.39 -16.28
C VAL A 478 -10.73 10.97 -16.84
N THR A 479 -11.01 10.80 -18.12
CA THR A 479 -11.20 9.50 -18.78
C THR A 479 -9.95 8.97 -19.49
N ALA A 480 -8.95 9.80 -19.73
CA ALA A 480 -7.68 9.45 -20.36
C ALA A 480 -6.71 8.81 -19.35
#